data_0de511fe81812fc9ef93c4cebf823ba9
#
_entry.id   0de511fe81812fc9ef93c4cebf823ba9
#
_cell.length_a   1.000
_cell.length_b   1.000
_cell.length_c   1.000
_cell.angle_alpha   90.00
_cell.angle_beta   90.00
_cell.angle_gamma   90.00
#
_symmetry.space_group_name_H-M   'P 1'
#
loop_
_entity.id
_entity.type
_entity.pdbx_description
1 polymer ?
#
loop_
_entity_poly.entity_id
_entity_poly.type
_entity_poly.pdbx_seq_one_letter_code
_entity_poly.pdbx_strand_id
1 'polypeptide(L)'
;MYIAHLTIEIALDGNDNLKAKRRVANSLKQKTRNKFNVAIAEDGTEDSLTLLRLTVVSISNSERHLRSKMDKCELMMEAVAKEEVTDSHLEIYALD
;
A
#
# COMPACT_ATOMS: atom_id res chain seq x y z
N MET A 1 -4.23 21.14 -7.14
CA MET A 1 -4.14 19.65 -7.28
C MET A 1 -3.04 19.13 -6.38
N TYR A 2 -3.32 18.01 -5.72
CA TYR A 2 -2.39 17.37 -4.79
C TYR A 2 -2.19 15.92 -5.21
N ILE A 3 -0.98 15.41 -4.99
CA ILE A 3 -0.66 13.99 -5.17
C ILE A 3 -0.16 13.42 -3.84
N ALA A 4 -0.59 12.22 -3.51
CA ALA A 4 -0.13 11.51 -2.32
C ALA A 4 0.49 10.19 -2.71
N HIS A 5 1.54 9.79 -1.97
CA HIS A 5 1.97 8.39 -2.01
C HIS A 5 2.09 7.85 -0.59
N LEU A 6 1.66 6.61 -0.46
CA LEU A 6 1.71 5.86 0.80
C LEU A 6 2.52 4.61 0.53
N THR A 7 3.59 4.39 1.29
CA THR A 7 4.39 3.17 1.21
C THR A 7 4.19 2.39 2.49
N ILE A 8 3.86 1.10 2.35
CA ILE A 8 3.68 0.19 3.48
C ILE A 8 4.61 -1.00 3.31
N GLU A 9 5.35 -1.33 4.36
CA GLU A 9 6.16 -2.54 4.42
C GLU A 9 5.52 -3.56 5.35
N ILE A 10 5.46 -4.80 4.90
CA ILE A 10 4.82 -5.91 5.61
C ILE A 10 5.81 -7.04 5.71
N ALA A 11 6.02 -7.54 6.94
CA ALA A 11 6.84 -8.72 7.18
C ALA A 11 5.99 -9.98 7.00
N LEU A 12 6.46 -10.89 6.16
CA LEU A 12 5.84 -12.20 5.92
C LEU A 12 6.70 -13.26 6.59
N ASP A 13 6.72 -13.24 7.93
CA ASP A 13 7.59 -14.12 8.70
C ASP A 13 7.28 -15.58 8.42
N GLY A 14 8.34 -16.37 8.20
CA GLY A 14 8.22 -17.78 7.92
C GLY A 14 7.80 -18.13 6.50
N ASN A 15 7.53 -17.12 5.65
CA ASN A 15 7.20 -17.41 4.26
C ASN A 15 8.43 -17.90 3.50
N ASP A 16 8.33 -19.02 2.83
CA ASP A 16 9.44 -19.66 2.14
C ASP A 16 9.20 -19.87 0.63
N ASN A 17 8.08 -19.34 0.10
CA ASN A 17 7.84 -19.49 -1.33
C ASN A 17 7.20 -18.22 -1.95
N LEU A 18 7.61 -17.95 -3.17
CA LEU A 18 7.21 -16.76 -3.91
C LEU A 18 5.72 -16.77 -4.28
N LYS A 19 5.15 -17.95 -4.53
CA LYS A 19 3.75 -18.09 -4.89
C LYS A 19 2.83 -17.62 -3.77
N ALA A 20 3.15 -17.97 -2.52
CA ALA A 20 2.39 -17.53 -1.35
C ALA A 20 2.50 -16.01 -1.18
N LYS A 21 3.70 -15.45 -1.35
CA LYS A 21 3.89 -14.00 -1.30
C LYS A 21 3.07 -13.28 -2.37
N ARG A 22 3.10 -13.77 -3.60
CA ARG A 22 2.35 -13.17 -4.71
C ARG A 22 0.85 -13.20 -4.44
N ARG A 23 0.35 -14.24 -3.78
CA ARG A 23 -1.07 -14.33 -3.41
C ARG A 23 -1.45 -13.23 -2.42
N VAL A 24 -0.63 -12.99 -1.41
CA VAL A 24 -0.83 -11.89 -0.44
C VAL A 24 -0.78 -10.55 -1.15
N ALA A 25 0.25 -10.30 -1.95
CA ALA A 25 0.42 -9.04 -2.67
C ALA A 25 -0.75 -8.75 -3.61
N ASN A 26 -1.17 -9.75 -4.40
CA ASN A 26 -2.26 -9.58 -5.36
C ASN A 26 -3.60 -9.36 -4.66
N SER A 27 -3.84 -10.04 -3.54
CA SER A 27 -5.05 -9.85 -2.73
C SER A 27 -5.12 -8.42 -2.20
N LEU A 28 -4.04 -7.92 -1.62
CA LEU A 28 -3.97 -6.55 -1.12
C LEU A 28 -4.17 -5.52 -2.22
N LYS A 29 -3.47 -5.69 -3.34
CA LYS A 29 -3.58 -4.77 -4.48
C LYS A 29 -5.01 -4.71 -5.00
N GLN A 30 -5.64 -5.86 -5.20
CA GLN A 30 -6.99 -5.94 -5.74
C GLN A 30 -8.02 -5.33 -4.79
N LYS A 31 -7.97 -5.66 -3.50
CA LYS A 31 -8.89 -5.13 -2.51
C LYS A 31 -8.77 -3.62 -2.37
N THR A 32 -7.54 -3.13 -2.41
CA THR A 32 -7.27 -1.69 -2.33
C THR A 32 -7.85 -0.94 -3.55
N ARG A 33 -7.61 -1.46 -4.76
CA ARG A 33 -8.15 -0.87 -5.99
C ARG A 33 -9.68 -0.90 -6.03
N ASN A 34 -10.29 -1.97 -5.51
CA ASN A 34 -11.74 -2.11 -5.52
C ASN A 34 -12.43 -1.11 -4.58
N LYS A 35 -11.75 -0.72 -3.52
CA LYS A 35 -12.33 0.18 -2.52
C LYS A 35 -11.96 1.64 -2.74
N PHE A 36 -10.77 1.89 -3.25
CA PHE A 36 -10.24 3.25 -3.42
C PHE A 36 -9.78 3.49 -4.85
N ASN A 37 -9.96 4.73 -5.31
CA ASN A 37 -9.43 5.14 -6.62
C ASN A 37 -7.95 5.47 -6.46
N VAL A 38 -7.11 4.46 -6.60
CA VAL A 38 -5.65 4.55 -6.40
C VAL A 38 -4.92 3.67 -7.41
N ALA A 39 -3.66 4.01 -7.65
CA ALA A 39 -2.71 3.12 -8.30
C ALA A 39 -1.87 2.46 -7.20
N ILE A 40 -1.54 1.18 -7.35
CA ILE A 40 -0.77 0.45 -6.36
C ILE A 40 0.15 -0.56 -7.04
N ALA A 41 1.39 -0.66 -6.55
CA ALA A 41 2.38 -1.59 -7.06
C ALA A 41 3.33 -2.02 -5.94
N GLU A 42 3.96 -3.17 -6.13
CA GLU A 42 5.07 -3.59 -5.27
C GLU A 42 6.32 -2.80 -5.65
N ASP A 43 7.13 -2.42 -4.67
CA ASP A 43 8.25 -1.51 -4.84
C ASP A 43 9.51 -2.04 -4.14
N GLY A 44 10.42 -2.58 -4.92
CA GLY A 44 11.77 -2.91 -4.47
C GLY A 44 11.93 -4.21 -3.70
N THR A 45 10.87 -4.98 -3.50
CA THR A 45 10.93 -6.23 -2.72
C THR A 45 10.55 -7.45 -3.54
N GLU A 46 10.52 -7.34 -4.88
CA GLU A 46 10.02 -8.40 -5.75
C GLU A 46 10.77 -9.73 -5.57
N ASP A 47 12.08 -9.66 -5.24
CA ASP A 47 12.93 -10.84 -5.05
C ASP A 47 12.97 -11.33 -3.60
N SER A 48 12.32 -10.62 -2.66
CA SER A 48 12.28 -11.03 -1.27
C SER A 48 11.11 -11.97 -1.01
N LEU A 49 11.32 -13.02 -0.23
CA LEU A 49 10.26 -13.94 0.19
C LEU A 49 9.57 -13.49 1.47
N THR A 50 10.22 -12.65 2.26
CA THR A 50 9.77 -12.31 3.62
C THR A 50 9.43 -10.85 3.81
N LEU A 51 9.65 -10.01 2.79
CA LEU A 51 9.34 -8.58 2.87
C LEU A 51 8.52 -8.17 1.67
N LEU A 52 7.42 -7.48 1.92
CA LEU A 52 6.53 -6.94 0.90
C LEU A 52 6.37 -5.44 1.11
N ARG A 53 6.85 -4.65 0.16
CA ARG A 53 6.64 -3.20 0.15
C ARG A 53 5.67 -2.84 -0.96
N LEU A 54 4.57 -2.18 -0.60
CA LEU A 54 3.56 -1.70 -1.55
C LEU A 54 3.51 -0.17 -1.50
N THR A 55 3.50 0.45 -2.67
CA THR A 55 3.33 1.90 -2.79
C THR A 55 2.00 2.19 -3.48
N VAL A 56 1.23 3.09 -2.86
CA VAL A 56 -0.10 3.51 -3.30
C VAL A 56 -0.03 4.99 -3.66
N VAL A 57 -0.59 5.37 -4.81
CA VAL A 57 -0.59 6.75 -5.29
C VAL A 57 -2.02 7.18 -5.63
N SER A 58 -2.37 8.41 -5.27
CA SER A 58 -3.65 8.99 -5.62
C SER A 58 -3.54 10.51 -5.77
N ILE A 59 -4.54 11.12 -6.37
CA ILE A 59 -4.60 12.57 -6.56
C ILE A 59 -5.97 13.10 -6.13
N SER A 60 -6.00 14.39 -5.75
CA SER A 60 -7.25 15.09 -5.45
C SER A 60 -7.02 16.60 -5.54
N ASN A 61 -8.08 17.34 -5.78
CA ASN A 61 -8.03 18.81 -5.71
C ASN A 61 -8.18 19.32 -4.27
N SER A 62 -8.39 18.44 -3.30
CA SER A 62 -8.47 18.77 -1.88
C SER A 62 -7.43 17.98 -1.09
N GLU A 63 -6.48 18.67 -0.46
CA GLU A 63 -5.46 18.02 0.37
C GLU A 63 -6.10 17.27 1.54
N ARG A 64 -7.08 17.90 2.19
CA ARG A 64 -7.79 17.29 3.32
C ARG A 64 -8.49 16.01 2.93
N HIS A 65 -9.17 16.02 1.81
CA HIS A 65 -9.87 14.84 1.28
C HIS A 65 -8.89 13.73 0.93
N LEU A 66 -7.78 14.11 0.30
CA LEU A 66 -6.74 13.16 -0.09
C LEU A 66 -6.10 12.49 1.13
N ARG A 67 -5.78 13.27 2.16
CA ARG A 67 -5.22 12.76 3.41
C ARG A 67 -6.16 11.77 4.08
N SER A 68 -7.43 12.11 4.17
CA SER A 68 -8.45 11.22 4.73
C SER A 68 -8.55 9.90 3.97
N LYS A 69 -8.53 9.98 2.63
CA LYS A 69 -8.57 8.81 1.77
C LYS A 69 -7.36 7.90 1.99
N MET A 70 -6.16 8.47 2.06
CA MET A 70 -4.94 7.70 2.24
C MET A 70 -4.85 7.08 3.64
N ASP A 71 -5.33 7.77 4.67
CA ASP A 71 -5.42 7.23 6.03
C ASP A 71 -6.34 6.02 6.09
N LYS A 72 -7.50 6.10 5.43
CA LYS A 72 -8.45 4.98 5.35
C LYS A 72 -7.87 3.81 4.55
N CYS A 73 -7.12 4.11 3.51
CA CYS A 73 -6.44 3.12 2.69
C CYS A 73 -5.42 2.34 3.53
N GLU A 74 -4.61 3.05 4.32
CA GLU A 74 -3.63 2.43 5.21
C GLU A 74 -4.29 1.52 6.24
N LEU A 75 -5.34 1.99 6.90
CA LEU A 75 -6.08 1.19 7.88
C LEU A 75 -6.66 -0.07 7.27
N MET A 76 -7.23 0.04 6.07
CA MET A 76 -7.78 -1.14 5.39
C MET A 76 -6.69 -2.14 5.03
N MET A 77 -5.55 -1.67 4.52
CA MET A 77 -4.44 -2.56 4.15
C MET A 77 -3.88 -3.30 5.36
N GLU A 78 -3.73 -2.61 6.49
CA GLU A 78 -3.30 -3.23 7.75
C GLU A 78 -4.27 -4.31 8.20
N ALA A 79 -5.58 -4.04 8.13
CA ALA A 79 -6.61 -4.98 8.54
C ALA A 79 -6.66 -6.20 7.61
N VAL A 80 -6.51 -6.01 6.31
CA VAL A 80 -6.60 -7.09 5.31
C VAL A 80 -5.35 -7.96 5.32
N ALA A 81 -4.18 -7.36 5.51
CA ALA A 81 -2.90 -8.06 5.44
C ALA A 81 -2.80 -9.18 6.48
N LYS A 82 -3.32 -8.96 7.69
CA LYS A 82 -3.23 -9.90 8.82
C LYS A 82 -1.78 -10.25 9.18
N GLU A 83 -0.83 -9.57 8.57
CA GLU A 83 0.60 -9.73 8.80
C GLU A 83 1.11 -8.51 9.55
N GLU A 84 2.35 -8.55 9.98
CA GLU A 84 2.94 -7.43 10.68
C GLU A 84 3.31 -6.31 9.71
N VAL A 85 2.75 -5.12 9.92
CA VAL A 85 3.18 -3.92 9.23
C VAL A 85 4.38 -3.36 9.99
N THR A 86 5.55 -3.37 9.36
CA THR A 86 6.80 -2.96 9.98
C THR A 86 7.13 -1.49 9.76
N ASP A 87 6.56 -0.89 8.73
CA ASP A 87 6.80 0.52 8.41
C ASP A 87 5.67 1.05 7.54
N SER A 88 5.37 2.34 7.69
CA SER A 88 4.48 3.05 6.78
C SER A 88 4.92 4.51 6.67
N HIS A 89 4.76 5.08 5.48
CA HIS A 89 5.18 6.44 5.19
C HIS A 89 4.21 7.07 4.20
N LEU A 90 3.65 8.23 4.57
CA LEU A 90 2.74 8.99 3.73
C LEU A 90 3.33 10.37 3.43
N GLU A 91 3.35 10.73 2.16
CA GLU A 91 3.69 12.09 1.75
C GLU A 91 2.63 12.65 0.80
N ILE A 92 2.34 13.94 0.94
CA ILE A 92 1.40 14.66 0.09
C ILE A 92 2.11 15.89 -0.47
N TYR A 93 1.99 16.08 -1.78
CA TYR A 93 2.63 17.18 -2.50
C TYR A 93 1.58 18.02 -3.21
N ALA A 94 1.80 19.32 -3.26
CA ALA A 94 1.02 20.22 -4.11
C ALA A 94 1.61 20.18 -5.53
N LEU A 95 0.74 20.05 -6.52
CA LEU A 95 1.11 20.17 -7.92
C LEU A 95 0.76 21.58 -8.39
N ASP A 96 1.70 22.25 -8.98
CA ASP A 96 1.51 23.60 -9.50
C ASP A 96 0.83 23.61 -10.86
#